data_d5c0bfdb5a815402efd87204ce6cd2aa
#
_entry.id   d5c0bfdb5a815402efd87204ce6cd2aa
#
_cell.length_a   1.000
_cell.length_b   1.000
_cell.length_c   1.000
_cell.angle_alpha   90.00
_cell.angle_beta   90.00
_cell.angle_gamma   90.00
#
_symmetry.space_group_name_H-M   'P 1'
#
loop_
_entity.id
_entity.type
_entity.pdbx_description
1 polymer ?
#
loop_
_entity_poly.entity_id
_entity_poly.type
_entity_poly.pdbx_seq_one_letter_code
_entity_poly.pdbx_strand_id
1 'polypeptide(L)'
;MPKLLAVLSAVLLCSQLVQAQEKSKTEVKPLKVLLVTGGCCHDYDRQKLILSEGIGARAKVEFTIVQEGGKSTNHKISIYEKDNWADAYDAVIHNECFSDVKEPTFTEKILKPHREGKPAIVIHCAMHCYRDKTDEWFKFIGVTSHRHGGHFAFEAINLQPDNPIMKGFGEKWKTPQGELYHIAKTWEKCTPLAHAHSPETKSDHVCIWTNEYGKGRVFGTTVGHYSTEMQDPIFLNYVTRGLLWSCDKLNDDYLVKPKDDFKFSFESKPGDPQPTPAKKQ
;
A
#
# COMPACT_ATOMS: atom_id res chain seq x y z
N MET A 1 27.09 46.83 -49.53
CA MET A 1 26.26 45.64 -49.32
C MET A 1 27.02 44.49 -48.61
N PRO A 2 27.50 44.67 -47.37
CA PRO A 2 28.00 43.53 -46.61
C PRO A 2 27.35 43.37 -45.20
N LYS A 3 26.19 43.98 -44.92
CA LYS A 3 25.56 43.91 -43.58
C LYS A 3 24.38 42.93 -43.47
N LEU A 4 24.00 42.29 -44.57
CA LEU A 4 22.83 41.37 -44.56
C LEU A 4 23.24 39.89 -44.35
N LEU A 5 24.50 39.50 -44.54
CA LEU A 5 24.93 38.11 -44.33
C LEU A 5 25.25 37.73 -42.88
N ALA A 6 25.53 38.71 -41.99
CA ALA A 6 25.89 38.41 -40.62
C ALA A 6 24.68 38.12 -39.70
N VAL A 7 23.47 38.56 -40.09
CA VAL A 7 22.27 38.36 -39.28
C VAL A 7 21.65 36.97 -39.49
N LEU A 8 21.81 36.37 -40.70
CA LEU A 8 21.30 35.01 -40.95
C LEU A 8 22.11 33.94 -40.24
N SER A 9 23.39 34.12 -40.02
CA SER A 9 24.23 33.10 -39.34
C SER A 9 24.00 33.04 -37.84
N ALA A 10 23.58 34.14 -37.19
CA ALA A 10 23.31 34.18 -35.76
C ALA A 10 21.96 33.52 -35.40
N VAL A 11 20.98 33.56 -36.30
CA VAL A 11 19.66 32.95 -36.10
C VAL A 11 19.72 31.43 -36.25
N LEU A 12 20.58 30.89 -37.14
CA LEU A 12 20.76 29.46 -37.28
C LEU A 12 21.53 28.80 -36.11
N LEU A 13 22.46 29.52 -35.45
CA LEU A 13 23.17 29.01 -34.28
C LEU A 13 22.27 28.96 -33.02
N CYS A 14 21.33 29.90 -32.86
CA CYS A 14 20.38 29.84 -31.74
C CYS A 14 19.37 28.71 -31.85
N SER A 15 18.97 28.31 -33.05
CA SER A 15 18.02 27.20 -33.23
C SER A 15 18.64 25.83 -32.98
N GLN A 16 19.95 25.67 -33.12
CA GLN A 16 20.64 24.41 -32.81
C GLN A 16 20.96 24.24 -31.31
N LEU A 17 21.01 25.31 -30.53
CA LEU A 17 21.22 25.25 -29.09
C LEU A 17 19.95 24.90 -28.30
N VAL A 18 18.77 25.10 -28.86
CA VAL A 18 17.49 24.74 -28.22
C VAL A 18 17.13 23.27 -28.39
N GLN A 19 17.66 22.57 -29.41
CA GLN A 19 17.42 21.16 -29.65
C GLN A 19 18.33 20.21 -28.85
N ALA A 20 19.34 20.71 -28.12
CA ALA A 20 20.33 19.88 -27.44
C ALA A 20 20.01 19.59 -25.96
N GLN A 21 18.80 19.84 -25.49
CA GLN A 21 18.43 19.67 -24.07
C GLN A 21 17.20 18.80 -23.83
N GLU A 22 16.86 17.90 -24.73
CA GLU A 22 16.15 16.69 -24.31
C GLU A 22 17.16 15.77 -23.61
N LYS A 23 17.38 16.03 -22.32
CA LYS A 23 18.01 15.04 -21.44
C LYS A 23 17.23 13.74 -21.61
N SER A 24 17.85 12.73 -22.19
CA SER A 24 17.36 11.35 -22.14
C SER A 24 16.93 11.08 -20.69
N LYS A 25 15.61 11.07 -20.45
CA LYS A 25 15.06 10.61 -19.18
C LYS A 25 15.51 9.16 -19.04
N THR A 26 16.51 8.91 -18.21
CA THR A 26 16.92 7.55 -17.88
C THR A 26 15.67 6.81 -17.44
N GLU A 27 15.33 5.75 -18.13
CA GLU A 27 14.14 4.95 -17.82
C GLU A 27 14.25 4.41 -16.39
N VAL A 28 13.31 4.83 -15.53
CA VAL A 28 13.29 4.44 -14.13
C VAL A 28 12.88 2.98 -14.05
N LYS A 29 13.75 2.15 -13.44
CA LYS A 29 13.46 0.72 -13.24
C LYS A 29 12.27 0.56 -12.27
N PRO A 30 11.32 -0.34 -12.56
CA PRO A 30 10.25 -0.66 -11.65
C PRO A 30 10.77 -1.15 -10.29
N LEU A 31 10.07 -0.82 -9.20
CA LEU A 31 10.32 -1.42 -7.89
C LEU A 31 9.85 -2.87 -7.88
N LYS A 32 10.66 -3.76 -7.35
CA LYS A 32 10.30 -5.16 -7.14
C LYS A 32 9.57 -5.30 -5.82
N VAL A 33 8.31 -5.67 -5.87
CA VAL A 33 7.44 -5.78 -4.69
C VAL A 33 7.05 -7.23 -4.46
N LEU A 34 7.33 -7.73 -3.26
CA LEU A 34 6.81 -9.02 -2.82
C LEU A 34 5.43 -8.82 -2.20
N LEU A 35 4.40 -9.46 -2.73
CA LEU A 35 3.09 -9.55 -2.13
C LEU A 35 2.93 -10.92 -1.47
N VAL A 36 2.91 -10.94 -0.14
CA VAL A 36 2.60 -12.13 0.65
C VAL A 36 1.13 -12.10 1.02
N THR A 37 0.42 -13.21 0.78
CA THR A 37 -1.02 -13.27 0.97
C THR A 37 -1.48 -14.70 1.30
N GLY A 38 -2.67 -14.84 1.88
CA GLY A 38 -3.28 -16.12 2.19
C GLY A 38 -3.74 -16.24 3.64
N GLY A 39 -4.25 -17.41 3.98
CA GLY A 39 -4.83 -17.67 5.30
C GLY A 39 -6.35 -17.62 5.31
N CYS A 40 -6.94 -17.49 6.52
CA CYS A 40 -8.40 -17.49 6.67
C CYS A 40 -9.06 -16.17 6.25
N CYS A 41 -10.34 -16.23 6.15
CA CYS A 41 -11.28 -15.13 6.37
C CYS A 41 -11.53 -14.20 5.18
N HIS A 42 -10.69 -14.18 4.14
CA HIS A 42 -10.80 -13.25 3.01
C HIS A 42 -10.66 -13.94 1.65
N ASP A 43 -11.04 -13.26 0.57
CA ASP A 43 -10.87 -13.73 -0.82
C ASP A 43 -9.48 -13.33 -1.36
N TYR A 44 -8.44 -13.99 -0.84
CA TYR A 44 -7.05 -13.71 -1.23
C TYR A 44 -6.77 -14.00 -2.71
N ASP A 45 -7.52 -14.90 -3.33
CA ASP A 45 -7.42 -15.15 -4.78
C ASP A 45 -7.75 -13.89 -5.58
N ARG A 46 -8.73 -13.13 -5.15
CA ARG A 46 -9.11 -11.88 -5.77
C ARG A 46 -8.26 -10.72 -5.27
N GLN A 47 -8.02 -10.63 -3.96
CA GLN A 47 -7.28 -9.52 -3.36
C GLN A 47 -5.86 -9.39 -3.92
N LYS A 48 -5.16 -10.52 -4.19
CA LYS A 48 -3.83 -10.47 -4.82
C LYS A 48 -3.86 -9.81 -6.21
N LEU A 49 -4.90 -10.06 -7.01
CA LEU A 49 -5.06 -9.46 -8.32
C LEU A 49 -5.41 -7.97 -8.21
N ILE A 50 -6.31 -7.60 -7.29
CA ILE A 50 -6.65 -6.20 -7.05
C ILE A 50 -5.41 -5.40 -6.66
N LEU A 51 -4.61 -5.90 -5.73
CA LEU A 51 -3.41 -5.21 -5.28
C LEU A 51 -2.36 -5.12 -6.38
N SER A 52 -2.03 -6.24 -7.04
CA SER A 52 -0.97 -6.24 -8.05
C SER A 52 -1.35 -5.43 -9.29
N GLU A 53 -2.56 -5.59 -9.83
CA GLU A 53 -3.02 -4.88 -11.02
C GLU A 53 -3.35 -3.42 -10.70
N GLY A 54 -4.05 -3.18 -9.58
CA GLY A 54 -4.49 -1.85 -9.18
C GLY A 54 -3.33 -0.92 -8.82
N ILE A 55 -2.33 -1.43 -8.09
CA ILE A 55 -1.10 -0.68 -7.78
C ILE A 55 -0.22 -0.57 -9.04
N GLY A 56 -0.08 -1.65 -9.82
CA GLY A 56 0.69 -1.65 -11.06
C GLY A 56 0.17 -0.66 -12.12
N ALA A 57 -1.15 -0.38 -12.12
CA ALA A 57 -1.73 0.67 -12.95
C ALA A 57 -1.42 2.10 -12.46
N ARG A 58 -0.91 2.26 -11.23
CA ARG A 58 -0.69 3.56 -10.55
C ARG A 58 0.77 3.85 -10.24
N ALA A 59 1.64 2.85 -10.33
CA ALA A 59 3.06 3.00 -10.05
C ALA A 59 3.91 2.09 -10.93
N LYS A 60 5.18 2.45 -11.13
CA LYS A 60 6.18 1.59 -11.78
C LYS A 60 6.65 0.54 -10.78
N VAL A 61 5.97 -0.58 -10.76
CA VAL A 61 6.24 -1.72 -9.87
C VAL A 61 6.10 -3.05 -10.60
N GLU A 62 6.84 -4.05 -10.15
CA GLU A 62 6.75 -5.44 -10.58
C GLU A 62 6.46 -6.32 -9.37
N PHE A 63 5.47 -7.19 -9.47
CA PHE A 63 5.03 -8.03 -8.36
C PHE A 63 5.56 -9.46 -8.46
N THR A 64 6.10 -9.94 -7.35
CA THR A 64 6.18 -11.37 -7.04
C THR A 64 5.11 -11.69 -6.01
N ILE A 65 4.25 -12.68 -6.29
CA ILE A 65 3.14 -13.04 -5.41
C ILE A 65 3.44 -14.41 -4.78
N VAL A 66 3.39 -14.45 -3.44
CA VAL A 66 3.45 -15.69 -2.65
C VAL A 66 2.12 -15.83 -1.93
N GLN A 67 1.35 -16.85 -2.31
CA GLN A 67 0.08 -17.17 -1.68
C GLN A 67 0.12 -18.61 -1.15
N GLU A 68 -0.02 -18.74 0.16
CA GLU A 68 0.03 -20.04 0.84
C GLU A 68 -1.01 -20.13 1.96
N GLY A 69 -1.14 -21.35 2.53
CA GLY A 69 -1.91 -21.59 3.74
C GLY A 69 -3.42 -21.78 3.56
N GLY A 70 -3.97 -21.59 2.36
CA GLY A 70 -5.39 -21.81 2.07
C GLY A 70 -6.30 -21.06 3.06
N LYS A 71 -7.08 -21.81 3.89
CA LYS A 71 -7.95 -21.24 4.94
C LYS A 71 -7.38 -21.42 6.36
N SER A 72 -6.11 -21.77 6.48
CA SER A 72 -5.45 -21.97 7.77
C SER A 72 -5.25 -20.67 8.54
N THR A 73 -5.22 -20.76 9.86
CA THR A 73 -4.81 -19.66 10.76
C THR A 73 -3.40 -19.85 11.33
N ASN A 74 -2.77 -21.03 11.08
CA ASN A 74 -1.48 -21.40 11.68
C ASN A 74 -0.42 -21.82 10.66
N HIS A 75 -0.63 -21.54 9.36
CA HIS A 75 0.37 -21.86 8.34
C HIS A 75 1.56 -20.88 8.41
N LYS A 76 2.75 -21.44 8.35
CA LYS A 76 3.99 -20.69 8.22
C LYS A 76 4.36 -20.57 6.74
N ILE A 77 4.35 -19.34 6.23
CA ILE A 77 4.65 -19.08 4.83
C ILE A 77 6.09 -19.46 4.53
N SER A 78 6.30 -20.29 3.53
CA SER A 78 7.59 -20.96 3.26
C SER A 78 8.72 -20.02 2.90
N ILE A 79 8.41 -18.88 2.25
CA ILE A 79 9.43 -17.89 1.87
C ILE A 79 10.16 -17.35 3.10
N TYR A 80 9.49 -17.17 4.24
CA TYR A 80 10.07 -16.64 5.48
C TYR A 80 11.06 -17.58 6.17
N GLU A 81 11.11 -18.85 5.76
CA GLU A 81 12.10 -19.79 6.25
C GLU A 81 13.50 -19.59 5.66
N LYS A 82 13.61 -18.83 4.59
CA LYS A 82 14.90 -18.48 3.95
C LYS A 82 15.55 -17.32 4.68
N ASP A 83 16.87 -17.39 4.93
CA ASP A 83 17.58 -16.35 5.69
C ASP A 83 17.57 -14.96 5.02
N ASN A 84 17.58 -14.93 3.69
CA ASN A 84 17.62 -13.70 2.88
C ASN A 84 16.36 -13.50 2.04
N TRP A 85 15.21 -13.90 2.57
CA TRP A 85 13.94 -13.95 1.84
C TRP A 85 13.52 -12.61 1.22
N ALA A 86 13.89 -11.49 1.83
CA ALA A 86 13.49 -10.16 1.39
C ALA A 86 14.51 -9.46 0.46
N ASP A 87 15.71 -10.03 0.23
CA ASP A 87 16.82 -9.33 -0.44
C ASP A 87 16.52 -8.96 -1.89
N ALA A 88 15.80 -9.83 -2.59
CA ALA A 88 15.46 -9.63 -4.00
C ALA A 88 14.40 -8.54 -4.25
N TYR A 89 13.81 -7.98 -3.21
CA TYR A 89 12.67 -7.07 -3.28
C TYR A 89 12.99 -5.70 -2.69
N ASP A 90 12.38 -4.66 -3.26
CA ASP A 90 12.48 -3.28 -2.77
C ASP A 90 11.47 -3.02 -1.64
N ALA A 91 10.33 -3.72 -1.62
CA ALA A 91 9.31 -3.64 -0.57
C ALA A 91 8.54 -4.95 -0.43
N VAL A 92 7.84 -5.09 0.70
CA VAL A 92 6.94 -6.22 0.99
C VAL A 92 5.55 -5.70 1.33
N ILE A 93 4.53 -6.31 0.73
CA ILE A 93 3.12 -6.12 1.12
C ILE A 93 2.68 -7.37 1.89
N HIS A 94 2.30 -7.15 3.13
CA HIS A 94 1.68 -8.13 4.01
C HIS A 94 0.16 -8.05 3.90
N ASN A 95 -0.45 -9.06 3.27
CA ASN A 95 -1.91 -9.24 3.12
C ASN A 95 -2.29 -10.67 3.47
N GLU A 96 -1.75 -11.19 4.55
CA GLU A 96 -1.97 -12.54 5.06
C GLU A 96 -2.75 -12.53 6.39
N CYS A 97 -3.30 -13.72 6.77
CA CYS A 97 -4.06 -13.88 8.02
C CYS A 97 -3.71 -15.20 8.75
N PHE A 98 -2.68 -15.15 9.59
CA PHE A 98 -2.19 -16.31 10.34
C PHE A 98 -2.06 -16.02 11.84
N SER A 99 -3.20 -15.81 12.52
CA SER A 99 -3.27 -15.41 13.93
C SER A 99 -2.73 -16.45 14.91
N ASP A 100 -2.69 -17.73 14.50
CA ASP A 100 -2.30 -18.85 15.34
C ASP A 100 -0.84 -19.29 15.15
N VAL A 101 -0.08 -18.61 14.29
CA VAL A 101 1.39 -18.71 14.29
C VAL A 101 1.90 -17.93 15.50
N LYS A 102 2.43 -18.66 16.49
CA LYS A 102 2.75 -18.12 17.84
C LYS A 102 4.21 -18.31 18.23
N GLU A 103 5.08 -18.67 17.31
CA GLU A 103 6.48 -18.89 17.56
C GLU A 103 7.27 -17.58 17.37
N PRO A 104 7.85 -17.00 18.44
CA PRO A 104 8.60 -15.75 18.35
C PRO A 104 9.80 -15.83 17.40
N THR A 105 10.43 -16.99 17.29
CA THR A 105 11.56 -17.21 16.38
C THR A 105 11.15 -17.15 14.91
N PHE A 106 9.92 -17.55 14.57
CA PHE A 106 9.39 -17.39 13.23
C PHE A 106 9.02 -15.94 12.93
N THR A 107 8.34 -15.28 13.88
CA THR A 107 8.02 -13.85 13.77
C THR A 107 9.28 -13.01 13.59
N GLU A 108 10.36 -13.32 14.33
CA GLU A 108 11.64 -12.62 14.21
C GLU A 108 12.26 -12.75 12.81
N LYS A 109 12.15 -13.90 12.16
CA LYS A 109 12.60 -14.05 10.75
C LYS A 109 11.90 -13.08 9.81
N ILE A 110 10.61 -12.85 10.03
CA ILE A 110 9.82 -11.89 9.24
C ILE A 110 10.26 -10.46 9.56
N LEU A 111 10.44 -10.14 10.83
CA LEU A 111 10.68 -8.78 11.30
C LEU A 111 12.11 -8.27 11.04
N LYS A 112 13.10 -9.17 11.03
CA LYS A 112 14.51 -8.79 10.90
C LYS A 112 14.79 -7.92 9.68
N PRO A 113 14.40 -8.27 8.41
CA PRO A 113 14.64 -7.41 7.26
C PRO A 113 13.99 -6.04 7.39
N HIS A 114 12.79 -5.96 7.97
CA HIS A 114 12.08 -4.70 8.16
C HIS A 114 12.78 -3.80 9.19
N ARG A 115 13.27 -4.37 10.28
CA ARG A 115 14.08 -3.64 11.27
C ARG A 115 15.39 -3.12 10.67
N GLU A 116 15.96 -3.84 9.71
CA GLU A 116 17.18 -3.47 8.97
C GLU A 116 16.94 -2.45 7.85
N GLY A 117 15.67 -2.14 7.51
CA GLY A 117 15.33 -1.08 6.57
C GLY A 117 14.42 -1.50 5.39
N LYS A 118 13.98 -2.76 5.30
CA LYS A 118 13.08 -3.21 4.23
C LYS A 118 11.69 -2.54 4.39
N PRO A 119 11.23 -1.75 3.41
CA PRO A 119 9.91 -1.13 3.43
C PRO A 119 8.78 -2.16 3.51
N ALA A 120 7.71 -1.82 4.23
CA ALA A 120 6.55 -2.68 4.38
C ALA A 120 5.23 -1.93 4.20
N ILE A 121 4.26 -2.65 3.65
CA ILE A 121 2.86 -2.26 3.62
C ILE A 121 2.07 -3.37 4.32
N VAL A 122 1.19 -3.00 5.24
CA VAL A 122 0.43 -3.95 6.06
C VAL A 122 -1.05 -3.68 5.87
N ILE A 123 -1.79 -4.68 5.39
CA ILE A 123 -3.19 -4.52 4.98
C ILE A 123 -4.09 -5.42 5.81
N HIS A 124 -5.12 -4.81 6.38
CA HIS A 124 -6.28 -5.44 7.01
C HIS A 124 -5.91 -6.59 7.97
N CYS A 125 -6.17 -7.84 7.62
CA CYS A 125 -6.00 -8.97 8.52
C CYS A 125 -4.55 -9.24 8.94
N ALA A 126 -3.56 -8.69 8.25
CA ALA A 126 -2.17 -8.74 8.68
C ALA A 126 -1.97 -8.10 10.07
N MET A 127 -2.87 -7.16 10.50
CA MET A 127 -2.88 -6.64 11.88
C MET A 127 -3.13 -7.72 12.93
N HIS A 128 -3.77 -8.82 12.57
CA HIS A 128 -4.13 -9.90 13.49
C HIS A 128 -3.21 -11.13 13.41
N CYS A 129 -2.13 -11.05 12.61
CA CYS A 129 -1.16 -12.14 12.45
C CYS A 129 -0.21 -12.27 13.64
N TYR A 130 0.51 -13.39 13.68
CA TYR A 130 1.71 -13.61 14.50
C TYR A 130 1.55 -13.22 15.97
N ARG A 131 0.49 -13.73 16.62
CA ARG A 131 0.17 -13.46 18.03
C ARG A 131 1.02 -14.33 18.95
N ASP A 132 2.33 -14.11 18.95
CA ASP A 132 3.36 -14.90 19.61
C ASP A 132 3.61 -14.51 21.08
N LYS A 133 2.73 -13.68 21.68
CA LYS A 133 2.81 -13.12 23.04
C LYS A 133 3.94 -12.10 23.24
N THR A 134 4.73 -11.79 22.21
CA THR A 134 5.55 -10.59 22.19
C THR A 134 4.75 -9.47 21.53
N ASP A 135 5.10 -8.23 21.79
CA ASP A 135 4.47 -7.10 21.08
C ASP A 135 5.22 -6.74 19.79
N GLU A 136 6.20 -7.54 19.35
CA GLU A 136 7.12 -7.16 18.28
C GLU A 136 6.41 -6.99 16.95
N TRP A 137 5.45 -7.89 16.60
CA TRP A 137 4.64 -7.70 15.40
C TRP A 137 3.82 -6.40 15.45
N PHE A 138 3.21 -6.10 16.61
CA PHE A 138 2.42 -4.89 16.79
C PHE A 138 3.26 -3.61 16.79
N LYS A 139 4.49 -3.65 17.33
CA LYS A 139 5.45 -2.55 17.20
C LYS A 139 5.83 -2.31 15.75
N PHE A 140 6.07 -3.39 15.00
CA PHE A 140 6.39 -3.32 13.57
C PHE A 140 5.26 -2.69 12.78
N ILE A 141 4.03 -3.15 12.94
CA ILE A 141 2.89 -2.59 12.19
C ILE A 141 2.46 -1.21 12.70
N GLY A 142 2.81 -0.82 13.94
CA GLY A 142 2.54 0.49 14.55
C GLY A 142 1.25 0.57 15.36
N VAL A 143 0.41 -0.46 15.34
CA VAL A 143 -0.85 -0.52 16.09
C VAL A 143 -1.07 -1.89 16.70
N THR A 144 -1.84 -1.94 17.80
CA THR A 144 -2.33 -3.21 18.37
C THR A 144 -3.83 -3.30 18.18
N SER A 145 -4.27 -4.37 17.53
CA SER A 145 -5.68 -4.73 17.43
C SER A 145 -5.85 -6.23 17.68
N HIS A 146 -6.89 -6.59 18.42
CA HIS A 146 -7.22 -7.99 18.71
C HIS A 146 -8.60 -8.38 18.21
N ARG A 147 -9.40 -7.41 17.78
CA ARG A 147 -10.80 -7.59 17.36
C ARG A 147 -11.24 -6.45 16.44
N HIS A 148 -12.34 -6.66 15.79
CA HIS A 148 -13.04 -5.70 14.93
C HIS A 148 -14.50 -5.58 15.36
N GLY A 149 -15.20 -4.61 14.78
CA GLY A 149 -16.65 -4.45 14.90
C GLY A 149 -17.41 -5.32 13.90
N GLY A 150 -18.71 -5.05 13.78
CA GLY A 150 -19.55 -5.62 12.72
C GLY A 150 -19.17 -5.09 11.33
N HIS A 151 -19.79 -5.68 10.32
CA HIS A 151 -19.56 -5.33 8.92
C HIS A 151 -20.52 -4.20 8.51
N PHE A 152 -20.01 -2.99 8.33
CA PHE A 152 -20.78 -1.82 7.91
C PHE A 152 -19.90 -0.81 7.14
N ALA A 153 -20.56 0.00 6.31
CA ALA A 153 -19.88 1.12 5.68
C ALA A 153 -19.58 2.21 6.74
N PHE A 154 -18.34 2.66 6.82
CA PHE A 154 -17.92 3.71 7.75
C PHE A 154 -17.25 4.87 7.01
N GLU A 155 -17.22 6.04 7.64
CA GLU A 155 -16.49 7.20 7.12
C GLU A 155 -15.08 7.24 7.72
N ALA A 156 -14.07 7.12 6.87
CA ALA A 156 -12.69 7.39 7.24
C ALA A 156 -12.42 8.89 7.10
N ILE A 157 -12.07 9.54 8.20
CA ILE A 157 -11.80 10.98 8.28
C ILE A 157 -10.32 11.23 8.13
N ASN A 158 -9.95 12.10 7.20
CA ASN A 158 -8.57 12.48 6.93
C ASN A 158 -8.04 13.40 8.04
N LEU A 159 -6.97 12.96 8.72
CA LEU A 159 -6.31 13.72 9.79
C LEU A 159 -5.11 14.53 9.28
N GLN A 160 -4.65 14.25 8.06
CA GLN A 160 -3.40 14.80 7.52
C GLN A 160 -3.58 15.19 6.04
N PRO A 161 -4.41 16.21 5.73
CA PRO A 161 -4.74 16.57 4.33
C PRO A 161 -3.53 16.96 3.50
N ASP A 162 -2.49 17.53 4.13
CA ASP A 162 -1.25 17.93 3.47
C ASP A 162 -0.22 16.80 3.32
N ASN A 163 -0.49 15.63 3.92
CA ASN A 163 0.40 14.49 3.78
C ASN A 163 0.36 13.96 2.34
N PRO A 164 1.51 13.80 1.66
CA PRO A 164 1.54 13.35 0.28
C PRO A 164 0.89 11.99 0.03
N ILE A 165 0.80 11.12 1.02
CA ILE A 165 0.08 9.84 0.92
C ILE A 165 -1.42 10.10 0.73
N MET A 166 -1.97 11.10 1.42
CA MET A 166 -3.40 11.40 1.45
C MET A 166 -3.87 12.29 0.28
N LYS A 167 -2.99 12.63 -0.66
CA LYS A 167 -3.37 13.38 -1.86
C LYS A 167 -4.46 12.65 -2.65
N GLY A 168 -5.60 13.31 -2.85
CA GLY A 168 -6.77 12.75 -3.54
C GLY A 168 -7.72 11.94 -2.65
N PHE A 169 -7.45 11.84 -1.34
CA PHE A 169 -8.35 11.19 -0.39
C PHE A 169 -9.59 12.07 -0.08
N GLY A 170 -9.42 13.39 -0.05
CA GLY A 170 -10.43 14.34 0.39
C GLY A 170 -10.49 14.49 1.92
N GLU A 171 -11.50 15.19 2.40
CA GLU A 171 -11.71 15.35 3.86
C GLU A 171 -12.13 14.04 4.53
N LYS A 172 -12.92 13.26 3.81
CA LYS A 172 -13.42 11.96 4.26
C LYS A 172 -13.74 11.04 3.09
N TRP A 173 -13.69 9.75 3.35
CA TRP A 173 -14.08 8.69 2.42
C TRP A 173 -15.04 7.72 3.11
N LYS A 174 -16.21 7.51 2.51
CA LYS A 174 -17.14 6.48 2.97
C LYS A 174 -16.80 5.17 2.26
N THR A 175 -16.44 4.15 3.03
CA THR A 175 -16.18 2.82 2.49
C THR A 175 -17.48 2.24 1.88
N PRO A 176 -17.39 1.46 0.79
CA PRO A 176 -18.58 0.77 0.24
C PRO A 176 -19.25 -0.15 1.26
N GLN A 177 -18.44 -0.90 1.96
CA GLN A 177 -18.73 -1.75 3.09
C GLN A 177 -17.39 -1.96 3.81
N GLY A 178 -17.38 -2.35 5.08
CA GLY A 178 -16.11 -2.52 5.76
C GLY A 178 -16.21 -3.29 7.05
N GLU A 179 -15.05 -3.49 7.65
CA GLU A 179 -14.86 -4.08 8.96
C GLU A 179 -13.88 -3.19 9.72
N LEU A 180 -14.41 -2.34 10.61
CA LEU A 180 -13.55 -1.43 11.36
C LEU A 180 -12.86 -2.15 12.52
N TYR A 181 -11.52 -2.16 12.50
CA TYR A 181 -10.72 -2.74 13.57
C TYR A 181 -10.71 -1.84 14.81
N HIS A 182 -10.89 -2.46 15.97
CA HIS A 182 -10.78 -1.78 17.24
C HIS A 182 -9.31 -1.70 17.66
N ILE A 183 -8.73 -0.52 17.54
CA ILE A 183 -7.33 -0.28 17.90
C ILE A 183 -7.24 -0.10 19.42
N ALA A 184 -6.53 -1.02 20.07
CA ALA A 184 -6.30 -0.98 21.51
C ALA A 184 -5.12 -0.07 21.88
N LYS A 185 -4.14 0.09 20.98
CA LYS A 185 -2.96 0.91 21.20
C LYS A 185 -2.36 1.35 19.85
N THR A 186 -1.90 2.59 19.78
CA THR A 186 -0.94 3.08 18.79
C THR A 186 0.44 3.13 19.43
N TRP A 187 1.47 2.67 18.70
CA TRP A 187 2.85 2.69 19.18
C TRP A 187 3.49 4.04 18.92
N GLU A 188 4.59 4.34 19.61
CA GLU A 188 5.24 5.66 19.66
C GLU A 188 5.57 6.26 18.29
N LYS A 189 5.99 5.42 17.33
CA LYS A 189 6.36 5.85 15.97
C LYS A 189 5.19 5.86 14.97
N CYS A 190 4.01 5.45 15.41
CA CYS A 190 2.81 5.47 14.59
C CYS A 190 2.30 6.89 14.41
N THR A 191 2.13 7.30 13.15
CA THR A 191 1.49 8.57 12.78
C THR A 191 0.16 8.28 12.12
N PRO A 192 -0.98 8.55 12.77
CA PRO A 192 -2.31 8.40 12.18
C PRO A 192 -2.51 9.34 10.98
N LEU A 193 -3.01 8.79 9.88
CA LEU A 193 -3.40 9.54 8.67
C LEU A 193 -4.92 9.65 8.53
N ALA A 194 -5.65 8.63 8.98
CA ALA A 194 -7.11 8.67 9.06
C ALA A 194 -7.63 7.83 10.23
N HIS A 195 -8.81 8.18 10.72
CA HIS A 195 -9.57 7.41 11.70
C HIS A 195 -11.02 7.22 11.25
N ALA A 196 -11.72 6.28 11.89
CA ALA A 196 -13.15 6.10 11.72
C ALA A 196 -13.83 5.86 13.08
N HIS A 197 -15.07 6.32 13.21
CA HIS A 197 -15.86 6.14 14.43
C HIS A 197 -16.51 4.76 14.48
N SER A 198 -16.32 4.05 15.59
CA SER A 198 -17.01 2.79 15.87
C SER A 198 -18.26 3.05 16.72
N PRO A 199 -19.46 2.71 16.22
CA PRO A 199 -20.67 2.82 17.00
C PRO A 199 -20.72 1.84 18.17
N GLU A 200 -19.96 0.74 18.09
CA GLU A 200 -19.92 -0.31 19.12
C GLU A 200 -19.08 0.11 20.33
N THR A 201 -17.88 0.66 20.07
CA THR A 201 -16.98 1.14 21.14
C THR A 201 -17.22 2.59 21.50
N LYS A 202 -18.02 3.33 20.72
CA LYS A 202 -18.27 4.78 20.84
C LYS A 202 -16.98 5.59 20.85
N SER A 203 -16.00 5.15 20.08
CA SER A 203 -14.68 5.78 19.99
C SER A 203 -14.14 5.72 18.56
N ASP A 204 -13.16 6.58 18.28
CA ASP A 204 -12.48 6.62 17.00
C ASP A 204 -11.29 5.66 17.01
N HIS A 205 -11.13 4.93 15.91
CA HIS A 205 -10.03 4.01 15.71
C HIS A 205 -9.22 4.42 14.47
N VAL A 206 -7.91 4.46 14.60
CA VAL A 206 -7.00 4.68 13.47
C VAL A 206 -7.23 3.59 12.43
N CYS A 207 -7.43 4.00 11.18
CA CYS A 207 -7.66 3.07 10.07
C CYS A 207 -6.64 3.19 8.93
N ILE A 208 -5.87 4.30 8.86
CA ILE A 208 -4.74 4.49 7.94
C ILE A 208 -3.64 5.19 8.73
N TRP A 209 -2.39 4.72 8.59
CA TRP A 209 -1.24 5.29 9.31
C TRP A 209 0.09 5.02 8.62
N THR A 210 1.12 5.70 9.10
CA THR A 210 2.53 5.35 8.86
C THR A 210 3.20 4.99 10.17
N ASN A 211 4.27 4.19 10.10
CA ASN A 211 5.08 3.81 11.26
C ASN A 211 6.56 3.69 10.85
N GLU A 212 7.43 3.76 11.83
CA GLU A 212 8.85 3.45 11.69
C GLU A 212 9.20 2.26 12.58
N TYR A 213 9.93 1.29 12.04
CA TYR A 213 10.39 0.12 12.76
C TYR A 213 11.87 -0.12 12.48
N GLY A 214 12.72 0.15 13.46
CA GLY A 214 14.17 0.19 13.26
C GLY A 214 14.56 1.23 12.22
N LYS A 215 15.10 0.78 11.09
CA LYS A 215 15.40 1.61 9.91
C LYS A 215 14.32 1.56 8.83
N GLY A 216 13.33 0.69 9.00
CA GLY A 216 12.26 0.45 8.01
C GLY A 216 11.09 1.40 8.19
N ARG A 217 10.46 1.74 7.05
CA ARG A 217 9.22 2.53 6.99
C ARG A 217 8.06 1.59 6.70
N VAL A 218 6.97 1.77 7.43
CA VAL A 218 5.78 0.94 7.32
C VAL A 218 4.57 1.82 7.03
N PHE A 219 3.80 1.45 6.03
CA PHE A 219 2.48 2.01 5.79
C PHE A 219 1.43 0.95 6.17
N GLY A 220 0.38 1.34 6.90
CA GLY A 220 -0.64 0.42 7.38
C GLY A 220 -2.06 0.92 7.12
N THR A 221 -2.97 -0.01 6.86
CA THR A 221 -4.41 0.25 6.80
C THR A 221 -5.22 -0.94 7.31
N THR A 222 -6.24 -0.66 8.14
CA THR A 222 -7.21 -1.67 8.56
C THR A 222 -8.31 -1.90 7.53
N VAL A 223 -8.43 -1.06 6.50
CA VAL A 223 -9.40 -1.21 5.42
C VAL A 223 -8.94 -2.31 4.46
N GLY A 224 -9.87 -3.10 3.93
CA GLY A 224 -9.56 -4.15 2.96
C GLY A 224 -10.18 -5.52 3.27
N HIS A 225 -11.27 -5.55 4.06
CA HIS A 225 -12.03 -6.77 4.29
C HIS A 225 -12.67 -7.27 3.00
N TYR A 226 -13.34 -6.38 2.29
CA TYR A 226 -14.04 -6.71 1.04
C TYR A 226 -13.22 -6.34 -0.19
N SER A 227 -13.30 -7.20 -1.20
CA SER A 227 -12.69 -6.91 -2.51
C SER A 227 -13.18 -5.59 -3.11
N THR A 228 -14.41 -5.20 -2.83
CA THR A 228 -14.99 -3.93 -3.29
C THR A 228 -14.39 -2.69 -2.64
N GLU A 229 -13.98 -2.77 -1.36
CA GLU A 229 -13.22 -1.70 -0.73
C GLU A 229 -11.86 -1.55 -1.42
N MET A 230 -11.18 -2.68 -1.66
CA MET A 230 -9.84 -2.68 -2.26
C MET A 230 -9.86 -2.25 -3.73
N GLN A 231 -10.97 -2.44 -4.46
CA GLN A 231 -11.14 -1.97 -5.84
C GLN A 231 -11.45 -0.47 -5.92
N ASP A 232 -11.84 0.17 -4.81
CA ASP A 232 -12.15 1.59 -4.80
C ASP A 232 -10.90 2.41 -5.20
N PRO A 233 -11.04 3.37 -6.14
CA PRO A 233 -9.92 4.19 -6.57
C PRO A 233 -9.22 4.95 -5.44
N ILE A 234 -9.95 5.35 -4.38
CA ILE A 234 -9.38 6.03 -3.21
C ILE A 234 -8.48 5.05 -2.44
N PHE A 235 -8.96 3.81 -2.19
CA PHE A 235 -8.14 2.76 -1.57
C PHE A 235 -6.84 2.52 -2.34
N LEU A 236 -6.96 2.25 -3.63
CA LEU A 236 -5.80 1.97 -4.48
C LEU A 236 -4.83 3.16 -4.55
N ASN A 237 -5.36 4.39 -4.54
CA ASN A 237 -4.53 5.59 -4.57
C ASN A 237 -3.69 5.71 -3.29
N TYR A 238 -4.31 5.66 -2.11
CA TYR A 238 -3.53 5.84 -0.87
C TYR A 238 -2.61 4.65 -0.56
N VAL A 239 -2.99 3.41 -0.90
CA VAL A 239 -2.09 2.25 -0.75
C VAL A 239 -0.90 2.35 -1.68
N THR A 240 -1.10 2.74 -2.95
CA THR A 240 -0.01 2.98 -3.90
C THR A 240 0.95 4.06 -3.40
N ARG A 241 0.40 5.18 -2.91
CA ARG A 241 1.20 6.29 -2.38
C ARG A 241 1.91 5.89 -1.09
N GLY A 242 1.27 5.09 -0.24
CA GLY A 242 1.88 4.50 0.96
C GLY A 242 3.05 3.59 0.62
N LEU A 243 2.92 2.74 -0.39
CA LEU A 243 4.00 1.90 -0.89
C LEU A 243 5.19 2.76 -1.37
N LEU A 244 4.94 3.73 -2.24
CA LEU A 244 5.99 4.59 -2.75
C LEU A 244 6.62 5.44 -1.66
N TRP A 245 5.84 5.92 -0.67
CA TRP A 245 6.34 6.63 0.50
C TRP A 245 7.27 5.74 1.34
N SER A 246 6.89 4.49 1.59
CA SER A 246 7.72 3.55 2.35
C SER A 246 9.08 3.31 1.69
N CYS A 247 9.12 3.31 0.35
CA CYS A 247 10.34 3.17 -0.45
C CYS A 247 11.13 4.46 -0.68
N ASP A 248 10.67 5.61 -0.15
CA ASP A 248 11.21 6.95 -0.49
C ASP A 248 11.19 7.26 -2.00
N LYS A 249 10.12 6.80 -2.68
CA LYS A 249 9.90 6.91 -4.12
C LYS A 249 8.55 7.56 -4.49
N LEU A 250 7.93 8.26 -3.55
CA LEU A 250 6.67 8.96 -3.82
C LEU A 250 6.94 10.26 -4.61
N ASN A 251 7.18 10.10 -5.90
CA ASN A 251 7.44 11.19 -6.86
C ASN A 251 6.91 10.83 -8.25
N ASP A 252 6.98 11.79 -9.19
CA ASP A 252 6.46 11.64 -10.55
C ASP A 252 7.24 10.64 -11.43
N ASP A 253 8.43 10.22 -11.03
CA ASP A 253 9.19 9.19 -11.75
C ASP A 253 8.59 7.81 -11.56
N TYR A 254 7.97 7.56 -10.39
CA TYR A 254 7.35 6.28 -10.04
C TYR A 254 5.83 6.28 -10.14
N LEU A 255 5.17 7.43 -9.95
CA LEU A 255 3.72 7.54 -10.10
C LEU A 255 3.30 7.42 -11.57
N VAL A 256 2.25 6.66 -11.81
CA VAL A 256 1.62 6.49 -13.11
C VAL A 256 0.15 6.89 -12.98
N LYS A 257 -0.36 7.64 -13.96
CA LYS A 257 -1.80 7.87 -14.05
C LYS A 257 -2.45 6.61 -14.63
N PRO A 258 -3.43 6.00 -13.96
CA PRO A 258 -4.18 4.90 -14.54
C PRO A 258 -4.78 5.30 -15.88
N LYS A 259 -4.85 4.36 -16.82
CA LYS A 259 -5.56 4.58 -18.07
C LYS A 259 -7.05 4.77 -17.79
N ASP A 260 -7.73 5.59 -18.57
CA ASP A 260 -9.16 5.89 -18.37
C ASP A 260 -10.05 4.65 -18.56
N ASP A 261 -9.57 3.66 -19.32
CA ASP A 261 -10.20 2.37 -19.59
C ASP A 261 -9.65 1.22 -18.72
N PHE A 262 -8.91 1.53 -17.67
CA PHE A 262 -8.34 0.51 -16.77
C PHE A 262 -9.45 -0.38 -16.21
N LYS A 263 -9.29 -1.68 -16.37
CA LYS A 263 -10.15 -2.72 -15.82
C LYS A 263 -9.27 -3.82 -15.25
N PHE A 264 -9.75 -4.44 -14.18
CA PHE A 264 -9.12 -5.65 -13.64
C PHE A 264 -9.28 -6.81 -14.62
N SER A 265 -8.33 -7.75 -14.57
CA SER A 265 -8.35 -8.97 -15.42
C SER A 265 -9.46 -9.97 -15.07
N PHE A 266 -10.17 -9.74 -13.97
CA PHE A 266 -11.26 -10.59 -13.49
C PHE A 266 -12.61 -9.88 -13.56
N GLU A 267 -13.69 -10.65 -13.68
CA GLU A 267 -15.05 -10.13 -13.60
C GLU A 267 -15.51 -10.04 -12.12
N SER A 268 -16.33 -9.03 -11.80
CA SER A 268 -16.99 -8.95 -10.49
C SER A 268 -17.93 -10.14 -10.32
N LYS A 269 -17.92 -10.76 -9.14
CA LYS A 269 -18.87 -11.84 -8.85
C LYS A 269 -20.28 -11.25 -8.70
N PRO A 270 -21.33 -11.98 -9.11
CA PRO A 270 -22.70 -11.58 -8.80
C PRO A 270 -22.86 -11.41 -7.28
N GLY A 271 -23.38 -10.25 -6.86
CA GLY A 271 -23.55 -9.92 -5.44
C GLY A 271 -22.39 -9.12 -4.80
N ASP A 272 -21.27 -8.94 -5.50
CA ASP A 272 -20.26 -7.98 -5.05
C ASP A 272 -20.86 -6.55 -5.15
N PRO A 273 -20.82 -5.72 -4.09
CA PRO A 273 -21.19 -4.32 -4.21
C PRO A 273 -20.31 -3.67 -5.28
N GLN A 274 -20.92 -2.84 -6.16
CA GLN A 274 -20.16 -2.18 -7.20
C GLN A 274 -19.31 -1.04 -6.60
N PRO A 275 -18.05 -0.85 -7.06
CA PRO A 275 -17.25 0.29 -6.63
C PRO A 275 -17.98 1.59 -6.95
N THR A 276 -17.94 2.55 -6.03
CA THR A 276 -18.53 3.86 -6.22
C THR A 276 -17.82 4.56 -7.38
N PRO A 277 -18.55 5.06 -8.41
CA PRO A 277 -17.90 5.77 -9.51
C PRO A 277 -17.12 6.97 -8.97
N ALA A 278 -15.86 7.11 -9.41
CA ALA A 278 -15.05 8.28 -9.07
C ALA A 278 -15.81 9.55 -9.49
N LYS A 279 -16.06 10.46 -8.56
CA LYS A 279 -16.58 11.78 -8.92
C LYS A 279 -15.56 12.45 -9.83
N LYS A 280 -15.99 12.83 -11.03
CA LYS A 280 -15.18 13.70 -11.89
C LYS A 280 -14.93 14.99 -11.12
N GLN A 281 -13.69 15.20 -10.75
CA GLN A 281 -13.18 16.48 -10.23
C GLN A 281 -12.90 17.42 -11.38
#